data_c44dd129583a0169ab00ef3fa841d86f
#
_entry.id   c44dd129583a0169ab00ef3fa841d86f
#
_cell.length_a   1.000
_cell.length_b   1.000
_cell.length_c   1.000
_cell.angle_alpha   90.00
_cell.angle_beta   90.00
_cell.angle_gamma   90.00
#
_symmetry.space_group_name_H-M   'P 1'
#
loop_
_entity.id
_entity.type
_entity.pdbx_description
1 polymer ?
#
loop_
_entity_poly.entity_id
_entity_poly.type
_entity_poly.pdbx_seq_one_letter_code
_entity_poly.pdbx_strand_id
1 'polypeptide(L)'
;MASVADFIQICMCRGNVSIKNSYFDGAGDDSLNVHGVHFKITDINDNQLTVRFMHPQSHGYNPLREGDTIAYINTDTLLEEGTAVIEKSELVDEYNIRLTVSNTDKAKVGNVIEDISACPDLDFENNYMTRIITRGLLITTRGRVNVKNNHFVSTTMSGILLSDDAKSWYESGMCRDVTIENNTFDYCGQTPILIKPENKVYAGAVHRNIKIIGNTFVRYKGYCISAKNTDGVLIKNNNFSGKKIKAKNCNNISWE
;
A
#
# COMPACT_ATOMS: atom_id res chain seq x y z
N MET A 1 0.05 19.73 16.61
CA MET A 1 -0.59 18.98 15.52
C MET A 1 -0.94 19.96 14.43
N ALA A 2 -0.42 19.76 13.22
CA ALA A 2 -0.60 20.70 12.09
C ALA A 2 -1.71 20.26 11.12
N SER A 3 -2.13 18.98 11.16
CA SER A 3 -3.31 18.46 10.45
C SER A 3 -4.11 17.57 11.39
N VAL A 4 -5.38 17.33 11.08
CA VAL A 4 -6.26 16.40 11.84
C VAL A 4 -6.21 14.98 11.32
N ALA A 5 -5.64 14.78 10.12
CA ALA A 5 -5.48 13.51 9.42
C ALA A 5 -4.12 13.51 8.72
N ASP A 6 -3.95 12.71 7.68
CA ASP A 6 -2.76 12.70 6.82
C ASP A 6 -2.41 14.10 6.30
N PHE A 7 -1.13 14.39 6.10
CA PHE A 7 -0.77 15.60 5.36
C PHE A 7 -1.09 15.47 3.88
N ILE A 8 -0.84 14.29 3.32
CA ILE A 8 -1.11 14.01 1.90
C ILE A 8 -1.76 12.62 1.80
N GLN A 9 -2.94 12.57 1.20
CA GLN A 9 -3.62 11.33 0.84
C GLN A 9 -3.77 11.24 -0.67
N ILE A 10 -3.29 10.14 -1.26
CA ILE A 10 -3.31 9.86 -2.70
C ILE A 10 -4.10 8.58 -2.90
N CYS A 11 -5.36 8.73 -3.31
CA CYS A 11 -6.29 7.63 -3.48
C CYS A 11 -6.69 7.48 -4.95
N MET A 12 -6.60 6.27 -5.51
CA MET A 12 -7.03 5.93 -6.89
C MET A 12 -6.40 6.85 -7.96
N CYS A 13 -5.20 7.35 -7.72
CA CYS A 13 -4.48 8.20 -8.67
C CYS A 13 -3.82 7.39 -9.78
N ARG A 14 -3.41 8.08 -10.85
CA ARG A 14 -2.73 7.51 -12.01
C ARG A 14 -1.48 8.30 -12.34
N GLY A 15 -0.58 7.72 -13.11
CA GLY A 15 0.66 8.36 -13.53
C GLY A 15 1.69 8.44 -12.41
N ASN A 16 2.52 9.47 -12.40
CA ASN A 16 3.60 9.63 -11.42
C ASN A 16 3.30 10.74 -10.42
N VAL A 17 3.41 10.41 -9.14
CA VAL A 17 3.36 11.36 -8.02
C VAL A 17 4.77 11.62 -7.52
N SER A 18 5.19 12.88 -7.47
CA SER A 18 6.51 13.27 -7.04
C SER A 18 6.44 14.28 -5.90
N ILE A 19 7.00 13.93 -4.74
CA ILE A 19 7.04 14.76 -3.52
C ILE A 19 8.50 14.89 -3.10
N LYS A 20 9.06 16.09 -3.20
CA LYS A 20 10.48 16.31 -2.99
C LYS A 20 10.76 17.57 -2.19
N ASN A 21 11.89 17.56 -1.45
CA ASN A 21 12.44 18.72 -0.73
C ASN A 21 11.43 19.38 0.22
N SER A 22 10.60 18.57 0.90
CA SER A 22 9.50 19.02 1.74
C SER A 22 9.76 18.73 3.21
N TYR A 23 9.14 19.52 4.08
CA TYR A 23 9.21 19.38 5.53
C TYR A 23 7.81 19.11 6.08
N PHE A 24 7.66 17.97 6.79
CA PHE A 24 6.41 17.51 7.39
C PHE A 24 6.56 17.50 8.90
N ASP A 25 5.74 18.24 9.61
CA ASP A 25 5.87 18.37 11.05
C ASP A 25 4.51 18.37 11.76
N GLY A 26 4.26 17.34 12.56
CA GLY A 26 3.08 17.26 13.41
C GLY A 26 1.80 16.84 12.70
N ALA A 27 1.85 15.85 11.81
CA ALA A 27 0.66 15.24 11.21
C ALA A 27 -0.26 14.62 12.29
N GLY A 28 -1.58 14.73 12.06
CA GLY A 28 -2.60 14.09 12.89
C GLY A 28 -2.82 12.62 12.55
N ASP A 29 -2.27 12.15 11.43
CA ASP A 29 -2.12 10.76 11.02
C ASP A 29 -0.80 10.62 10.24
N ASP A 30 -0.72 9.95 9.09
CA ASP A 30 0.51 9.73 8.34
C ASP A 30 1.03 11.01 7.63
N SER A 31 2.32 11.09 7.33
CA SER A 31 2.80 12.18 6.48
C SER A 31 2.30 12.01 5.04
N LEU A 32 2.25 10.77 4.56
CA LEU A 32 1.72 10.40 3.26
C LEU A 32 1.06 9.03 3.33
N ASN A 33 -0.16 8.92 2.81
CA ASN A 33 -0.83 7.67 2.50
C ASN A 33 -1.09 7.59 0.98
N VAL A 34 -0.61 6.53 0.33
CA VAL A 34 -0.87 6.26 -1.09
C VAL A 34 -1.50 4.89 -1.26
N HIS A 35 -2.70 4.85 -1.84
CA HIS A 35 -3.46 3.61 -1.97
C HIS A 35 -4.49 3.64 -3.11
N GLY A 36 -4.88 2.45 -3.57
CA GLY A 36 -6.14 2.23 -4.29
C GLY A 36 -7.28 1.89 -3.33
N VAL A 37 -8.40 1.42 -3.88
CA VAL A 37 -9.57 0.98 -3.09
C VAL A 37 -9.93 -0.45 -3.47
N HIS A 38 -10.11 -1.30 -2.47
CA HIS A 38 -10.77 -2.58 -2.63
C HIS A 38 -12.29 -2.41 -2.58
N PHE A 39 -12.98 -2.74 -3.67
CA PHE A 39 -14.43 -2.74 -3.74
C PHE A 39 -14.94 -4.16 -3.52
N LYS A 40 -15.84 -4.35 -2.57
CA LYS A 40 -16.41 -5.66 -2.27
C LYS A 40 -17.45 -6.06 -3.31
N ILE A 41 -17.32 -7.25 -3.89
CA ILE A 41 -18.32 -7.83 -4.80
C ILE A 41 -19.51 -8.25 -3.94
N THR A 42 -20.68 -7.66 -4.19
CA THR A 42 -21.93 -7.94 -3.48
C THR A 42 -22.91 -8.75 -4.30
N ASP A 43 -22.83 -8.67 -5.64
CA ASP A 43 -23.68 -9.41 -6.56
C ASP A 43 -22.97 -9.68 -7.88
N ILE A 44 -23.33 -10.79 -8.55
CA ILE A 44 -22.83 -11.21 -9.86
C ILE A 44 -24.02 -11.70 -10.67
N ASN A 45 -24.24 -11.12 -11.85
CA ASN A 45 -25.28 -11.50 -12.78
C ASN A 45 -24.72 -11.49 -14.22
N ASP A 46 -24.48 -12.67 -14.79
CA ASP A 46 -23.78 -12.85 -16.08
C ASP A 46 -22.42 -12.11 -16.09
N ASN A 47 -22.28 -11.10 -16.95
CA ASN A 47 -21.08 -10.26 -17.04
C ASN A 47 -21.18 -8.95 -16.21
N GLN A 48 -22.18 -8.85 -15.34
CA GLN A 48 -22.37 -7.69 -14.45
C GLN A 48 -21.95 -8.00 -13.03
N LEU A 49 -21.26 -7.04 -12.42
CA LEU A 49 -20.91 -7.03 -11.01
C LEU A 49 -21.56 -5.84 -10.32
N THR A 50 -22.12 -6.06 -9.13
CA THR A 50 -22.34 -4.96 -8.18
C THR A 50 -21.21 -4.96 -7.18
N VAL A 51 -20.49 -3.85 -7.10
CA VAL A 51 -19.39 -3.67 -6.17
C VAL A 51 -19.66 -2.52 -5.22
N ARG A 52 -19.16 -2.64 -3.98
CA ARG A 52 -19.49 -1.71 -2.90
C ARG A 52 -18.23 -1.12 -2.28
N PHE A 53 -18.24 0.20 -2.06
CA PHE A 53 -17.33 0.86 -1.13
C PHE A 53 -17.55 0.33 0.29
N MET A 54 -16.49 -0.08 0.93
CA MET A 54 -16.54 -0.62 2.30
C MET A 54 -15.98 0.34 3.33
N HIS A 55 -15.06 1.23 2.90
CA HIS A 55 -14.49 2.24 3.77
C HIS A 55 -15.47 3.41 3.97
N PRO A 56 -15.72 3.86 5.22
CA PRO A 56 -16.75 4.87 5.50
C PRO A 56 -16.42 6.29 4.98
N GLN A 57 -15.18 6.54 4.56
CA GLN A 57 -14.72 7.83 4.06
C GLN A 57 -14.47 7.83 2.53
N SER A 58 -14.61 6.69 1.87
CA SER A 58 -14.38 6.56 0.43
C SER A 58 -15.63 6.05 -0.25
N HIS A 59 -16.55 6.97 -0.57
CA HIS A 59 -17.81 6.65 -1.26
C HIS A 59 -18.40 7.91 -1.90
N GLY A 60 -19.50 7.78 -2.64
CA GLY A 60 -20.24 8.90 -3.25
C GLY A 60 -19.68 9.39 -4.57
N TYR A 61 -18.75 8.67 -5.20
CA TYR A 61 -18.18 8.99 -6.52
C TYR A 61 -17.89 7.71 -7.29
N ASN A 62 -17.68 7.80 -8.60
CA ASN A 62 -17.30 6.64 -9.42
C ASN A 62 -15.87 6.79 -9.95
N PRO A 63 -14.87 6.14 -9.32
CA PRO A 63 -13.49 6.18 -9.79
C PRO A 63 -13.19 5.14 -10.89
N LEU A 64 -14.05 4.12 -11.04
CA LEU A 64 -13.88 3.00 -11.97
C LEU A 64 -14.31 3.41 -13.37
N ARG A 65 -13.41 3.39 -14.34
CA ARG A 65 -13.64 3.92 -15.69
C ARG A 65 -13.77 2.80 -16.71
N GLU A 66 -14.54 3.05 -17.75
CA GLU A 66 -14.57 2.18 -18.94
C GLU A 66 -13.17 2.08 -19.55
N GLY A 67 -12.75 0.86 -19.90
CA GLY A 67 -11.42 0.53 -20.37
C GLY A 67 -10.39 0.21 -19.29
N ASP A 68 -10.68 0.47 -18.00
CA ASP A 68 -9.79 0.08 -16.91
C ASP A 68 -9.77 -1.44 -16.74
N THR A 69 -8.62 -1.93 -16.30
CA THR A 69 -8.46 -3.33 -15.93
C THR A 69 -8.60 -3.47 -14.41
N ILE A 70 -9.51 -4.35 -13.99
CA ILE A 70 -9.66 -4.76 -12.60
C ILE A 70 -9.01 -6.11 -12.34
N ALA A 71 -8.49 -6.31 -11.14
CA ALA A 71 -8.07 -7.61 -10.63
C ALA A 71 -9.10 -8.14 -9.62
N TYR A 72 -9.43 -9.42 -9.72
CA TYR A 72 -10.19 -10.15 -8.71
C TYR A 72 -9.26 -10.59 -7.60
N ILE A 73 -9.47 -10.10 -6.39
CA ILE A 73 -8.61 -10.36 -5.23
C ILE A 73 -9.35 -11.21 -4.21
N ASN A 74 -8.72 -12.28 -3.78
CA ASN A 74 -9.23 -13.10 -2.69
C ASN A 74 -9.05 -12.37 -1.35
N THR A 75 -10.13 -12.11 -0.65
CA THR A 75 -10.15 -11.30 0.58
C THR A 75 -9.34 -11.89 1.74
N ASP A 76 -9.19 -13.22 1.80
CA ASP A 76 -8.44 -13.88 2.87
C ASP A 76 -6.94 -13.97 2.61
N THR A 77 -6.55 -14.15 1.35
CA THR A 77 -5.16 -14.34 0.94
C THR A 77 -4.49 -13.07 0.42
N LEU A 78 -5.29 -12.10 -0.05
CA LEU A 78 -4.88 -10.91 -0.81
C LEU A 78 -4.14 -11.28 -2.12
N LEU A 79 -4.41 -12.45 -2.68
CA LEU A 79 -3.84 -12.87 -3.95
C LEU A 79 -4.81 -12.60 -5.10
N GLU A 80 -4.24 -12.22 -6.23
CA GLU A 80 -4.96 -12.04 -7.48
C GLU A 80 -5.37 -13.41 -8.05
N GLU A 81 -6.65 -13.58 -8.34
CA GLU A 81 -7.21 -14.81 -8.93
C GLU A 81 -7.45 -14.68 -10.45
N GLY A 82 -7.49 -13.45 -10.98
CA GLY A 82 -7.68 -13.15 -12.40
C GLY A 82 -7.98 -11.69 -12.64
N THR A 83 -8.20 -11.30 -13.89
CA THR A 83 -8.47 -9.91 -14.29
C THR A 83 -9.65 -9.84 -15.26
N ALA A 84 -10.25 -8.65 -15.36
CA ALA A 84 -11.25 -8.31 -16.36
C ALA A 84 -11.11 -6.83 -16.76
N VAL A 85 -11.65 -6.48 -17.95
CA VAL A 85 -11.74 -5.08 -18.40
C VAL A 85 -13.13 -4.55 -18.10
N ILE A 86 -13.23 -3.33 -17.59
CA ILE A 86 -14.51 -2.64 -17.40
C ILE A 86 -15.03 -2.16 -18.75
N GLU A 87 -16.18 -2.68 -19.17
CA GLU A 87 -16.87 -2.28 -20.42
C GLU A 87 -17.88 -1.15 -20.15
N LYS A 88 -18.47 -1.12 -18.94
CA LYS A 88 -19.38 -0.06 -18.49
C LYS A 88 -19.29 0.09 -16.97
N SER A 89 -19.41 1.32 -16.50
CA SER A 89 -19.40 1.64 -15.07
C SER A 89 -20.49 2.65 -14.73
N GLU A 90 -21.31 2.38 -13.73
CA GLU A 90 -22.44 3.20 -13.30
C GLU A 90 -22.50 3.30 -11.77
N LEU A 91 -22.47 4.50 -11.22
CA LEU A 91 -22.76 4.74 -9.79
C LEU A 91 -24.26 4.54 -9.56
N VAL A 92 -24.62 3.48 -8.84
CA VAL A 92 -26.03 3.12 -8.56
C VAL A 92 -26.58 3.94 -7.41
N ASP A 93 -25.77 4.09 -6.37
CA ASP A 93 -26.05 4.91 -5.19
C ASP A 93 -24.73 5.35 -4.54
N GLU A 94 -24.81 5.99 -3.37
CA GLU A 94 -23.66 6.53 -2.65
C GLU A 94 -22.54 5.49 -2.39
N TYR A 95 -22.90 4.20 -2.27
CA TYR A 95 -21.95 3.13 -1.91
C TYR A 95 -21.74 2.10 -3.01
N ASN A 96 -22.66 1.98 -3.96
CA ASN A 96 -22.65 0.86 -4.91
C ASN A 96 -22.39 1.33 -6.35
N ILE A 97 -21.52 0.58 -7.03
CA ILE A 97 -21.20 0.77 -8.44
C ILE A 97 -21.58 -0.54 -9.17
N ARG A 98 -22.28 -0.40 -10.29
CA ARG A 98 -22.54 -1.50 -11.23
C ARG A 98 -21.53 -1.45 -12.34
N LEU A 99 -20.88 -2.59 -12.59
CA LEU A 99 -19.90 -2.75 -13.65
C LEU A 99 -20.43 -3.80 -14.66
N THR A 100 -20.25 -3.54 -15.96
CA THR A 100 -20.22 -4.59 -16.98
C THR A 100 -18.76 -4.86 -17.28
N VAL A 101 -18.35 -6.12 -17.26
CA VAL A 101 -16.95 -6.53 -17.41
C VAL A 101 -16.78 -7.59 -18.48
N SER A 102 -15.59 -7.70 -19.04
CA SER A 102 -15.26 -8.63 -20.13
C SER A 102 -15.41 -10.11 -19.75
N ASN A 103 -15.29 -10.44 -18.47
CA ASN A 103 -15.57 -11.78 -17.92
C ASN A 103 -15.75 -11.72 -16.40
N THR A 104 -16.45 -12.72 -15.85
CA THR A 104 -16.67 -12.91 -14.40
C THR A 104 -16.12 -14.25 -13.89
N ASP A 105 -15.26 -14.93 -14.65
CA ASP A 105 -14.79 -16.30 -14.37
C ASP A 105 -14.15 -16.46 -12.98
N LYS A 106 -13.53 -15.41 -12.47
CA LYS A 106 -12.87 -15.38 -11.16
C LYS A 106 -13.58 -14.52 -10.13
N ALA A 107 -14.69 -13.89 -10.51
CA ALA A 107 -15.50 -13.13 -9.58
C ALA A 107 -16.15 -14.04 -8.55
N LYS A 108 -16.15 -13.62 -7.28
CA LYS A 108 -16.84 -14.32 -6.19
C LYS A 108 -17.46 -13.30 -5.25
N VAL A 109 -18.75 -13.46 -4.96
CA VAL A 109 -19.41 -12.62 -3.94
C VAL A 109 -18.67 -12.75 -2.61
N GLY A 110 -18.38 -11.60 -1.98
CA GLY A 110 -17.59 -11.50 -0.75
C GLY A 110 -16.09 -11.26 -0.96
N ASN A 111 -15.52 -11.60 -2.12
CA ASN A 111 -14.19 -11.15 -2.53
C ASN A 111 -14.22 -9.67 -2.95
N VAL A 112 -13.07 -9.13 -3.30
CA VAL A 112 -12.94 -7.74 -3.71
C VAL A 112 -12.36 -7.61 -5.11
N ILE A 113 -12.60 -6.47 -5.75
CA ILE A 113 -11.86 -6.03 -6.94
C ILE A 113 -10.91 -4.89 -6.57
N GLU A 114 -9.84 -4.78 -7.32
CA GLU A 114 -8.88 -3.67 -7.33
C GLU A 114 -8.75 -3.12 -8.75
N ASP A 115 -8.84 -1.79 -8.93
CA ASP A 115 -8.51 -1.17 -10.21
C ASP A 115 -7.00 -1.07 -10.37
N ILE A 116 -6.43 -1.96 -11.18
CA ILE A 116 -4.98 -2.01 -11.44
C ILE A 116 -4.51 -1.01 -12.51
N SER A 117 -5.43 -0.28 -13.12
CA SER A 117 -5.13 0.87 -13.98
C SER A 117 -4.95 2.17 -13.20
N ALA A 118 -5.43 2.23 -11.95
CA ALA A 118 -5.32 3.37 -11.05
C ALA A 118 -4.30 3.12 -9.92
N CYS A 119 -3.06 2.84 -10.30
CA CYS A 119 -1.93 2.57 -9.41
C CYS A 119 -0.78 3.53 -9.72
N PRO A 120 -0.65 4.65 -8.99
CA PRO A 120 0.36 5.65 -9.28
C PRO A 120 1.77 5.15 -8.96
N ASP A 121 2.76 5.58 -9.76
CA ASP A 121 4.15 5.61 -9.36
C ASP A 121 4.37 6.68 -8.29
N LEU A 122 5.33 6.46 -7.38
CA LEU A 122 5.69 7.41 -6.34
C LEU A 122 7.19 7.66 -6.31
N ASP A 123 7.58 8.94 -6.42
CA ASP A 123 8.93 9.41 -6.10
C ASP A 123 8.86 10.33 -4.85
N PHE A 124 9.34 9.82 -3.70
CA PHE A 124 9.38 10.55 -2.43
C PHE A 124 10.84 10.76 -2.02
N GLU A 125 11.38 11.96 -2.23
CA GLU A 125 12.82 12.20 -2.18
C GLU A 125 13.21 13.48 -1.42
N ASN A 126 14.30 13.40 -0.64
CA ASN A 126 14.90 14.53 0.08
C ASN A 126 13.91 15.24 1.02
N ASN A 127 13.00 14.51 1.64
CA ASN A 127 12.01 15.04 2.57
C ASN A 127 12.46 14.82 4.02
N TYR A 128 11.96 15.67 4.91
CA TYR A 128 12.15 15.54 6.35
C TYR A 128 10.81 15.47 7.06
N MET A 129 10.61 14.40 7.85
CA MET A 129 9.39 14.17 8.62
C MET A 129 9.69 14.11 10.11
N THR A 130 8.90 14.80 10.92
CA THR A 130 9.07 14.79 12.36
C THR A 130 7.74 14.92 13.11
N ARG A 131 7.69 14.40 14.34
CA ARG A 131 6.54 14.46 15.25
C ARG A 131 5.25 13.92 14.63
N ILE A 132 5.36 12.78 13.95
CA ILE A 132 4.23 12.10 13.32
C ILE A 132 3.63 11.12 14.32
N ILE A 133 2.33 11.25 14.61
CA ILE A 133 1.67 10.43 15.64
C ILE A 133 1.33 9.00 15.17
N THR A 134 1.57 8.69 13.91
CA THR A 134 1.42 7.35 13.32
C THR A 134 2.68 6.99 12.54
N ARG A 135 2.59 6.83 11.21
CA ARG A 135 3.67 6.42 10.31
C ARG A 135 4.19 7.60 9.50
N GLY A 136 5.43 7.50 9.08
CA GLY A 136 5.96 8.44 8.09
C GLY A 136 5.24 8.27 6.75
N LEU A 137 5.25 7.05 6.20
CA LEU A 137 4.57 6.69 4.96
C LEU A 137 3.75 5.41 5.12
N LEU A 138 2.52 5.41 4.59
CA LEU A 138 1.73 4.22 4.30
C LEU A 138 1.66 4.04 2.79
N ILE A 139 2.10 2.90 2.29
CA ILE A 139 2.25 2.64 0.85
C ILE A 139 1.52 1.36 0.48
N THR A 140 0.51 1.49 -0.37
CA THR A 140 -0.29 0.41 -0.94
C THR A 140 -0.57 0.72 -2.41
N THR A 141 0.45 0.58 -3.28
CA THR A 141 0.32 0.76 -4.73
C THR A 141 1.09 -0.30 -5.49
N ARG A 142 0.58 -0.70 -6.66
CA ARG A 142 1.28 -1.58 -7.60
C ARG A 142 2.30 -0.83 -8.47
N GLY A 143 2.26 0.49 -8.48
CA GLY A 143 3.20 1.32 -9.20
C GLY A 143 4.62 1.20 -8.66
N ARG A 144 5.59 1.73 -9.41
CA ARG A 144 6.97 1.84 -8.97
C ARG A 144 7.08 2.86 -7.84
N VAL A 145 7.75 2.48 -6.75
CA VAL A 145 7.94 3.35 -5.59
C VAL A 145 9.42 3.58 -5.34
N ASN A 146 9.83 4.85 -5.30
CA ASN A 146 11.16 5.28 -4.86
C ASN A 146 11.03 6.15 -3.61
N VAL A 147 11.61 5.72 -2.51
CA VAL A 147 11.74 6.49 -1.26
C VAL A 147 13.22 6.70 -0.98
N LYS A 148 13.75 7.90 -1.30
CA LYS A 148 15.19 8.14 -1.30
C LYS A 148 15.60 9.37 -0.52
N ASN A 149 16.72 9.28 0.21
CA ASN A 149 17.38 10.40 0.89
C ASN A 149 16.46 11.15 1.87
N ASN A 150 15.51 10.47 2.52
CA ASN A 150 14.58 11.10 3.45
C ASN A 150 15.03 10.91 4.90
N HIS A 151 14.56 11.80 5.77
CA HIS A 151 14.73 11.71 7.21
C HIS A 151 13.38 11.46 7.89
N PHE A 152 13.24 10.28 8.49
CA PHE A 152 12.10 9.88 9.32
C PHE A 152 12.49 10.04 10.78
N VAL A 153 12.02 11.11 11.43
CA VAL A 153 12.43 11.47 12.80
C VAL A 153 11.19 11.55 13.69
N SER A 154 11.18 10.77 14.78
CA SER A 154 10.08 10.80 15.77
C SER A 154 8.70 10.46 15.18
N THR A 155 8.58 9.24 14.67
CA THR A 155 7.28 8.62 14.35
C THR A 155 6.86 7.72 15.52
N THR A 156 5.59 7.72 15.93
CA THR A 156 5.15 6.83 17.02
C THR A 156 4.96 5.39 16.58
N MET A 157 4.77 5.17 15.29
CA MET A 157 4.70 3.86 14.63
C MET A 157 5.91 3.66 13.71
N SER A 158 5.73 3.00 12.59
CA SER A 158 6.79 2.75 11.60
C SER A 158 7.17 4.02 10.83
N GLY A 159 8.42 4.11 10.37
CA GLY A 159 8.80 5.11 9.38
C GLY A 159 8.10 4.87 8.05
N ILE A 160 8.10 3.60 7.58
CA ILE A 160 7.43 3.16 6.36
C ILE A 160 6.66 1.87 6.63
N LEU A 161 5.38 1.83 6.24
CA LEU A 161 4.57 0.63 6.19
C LEU A 161 4.19 0.34 4.73
N LEU A 162 4.56 -0.85 4.24
CA LEU A 162 4.03 -1.43 3.01
C LEU A 162 2.89 -2.37 3.40
N SER A 163 1.66 -2.05 3.01
CA SER A 163 0.46 -2.79 3.40
C SER A 163 -0.40 -3.19 2.19
N ASP A 164 -1.48 -3.87 2.45
CA ASP A 164 -2.61 -4.19 1.59
C ASP A 164 -3.72 -4.74 2.48
N ASP A 165 -4.94 -4.21 2.39
CA ASP A 165 -6.04 -4.57 3.30
C ASP A 165 -7.39 -4.64 2.58
N ALA A 166 -8.04 -5.79 2.66
CA ALA A 166 -9.37 -6.02 2.10
C ALA A 166 -10.45 -6.30 3.17
N LYS A 167 -10.25 -5.86 4.42
CA LYS A 167 -11.17 -6.18 5.54
C LYS A 167 -11.48 -5.03 6.48
N SER A 168 -10.54 -4.14 6.71
CA SER A 168 -10.64 -3.05 7.67
C SER A 168 -10.76 -1.70 6.98
N TRP A 169 -9.70 -1.26 6.35
CA TRP A 169 -9.64 0.01 5.64
C TRP A 169 -9.95 -0.12 4.15
N TYR A 170 -9.84 -1.33 3.59
CA TYR A 170 -10.05 -1.60 2.16
C TYR A 170 -9.13 -0.78 1.25
N GLU A 171 -7.94 -0.49 1.72
CA GLU A 171 -6.87 0.15 0.96
C GLU A 171 -6.16 -0.90 0.10
N SER A 172 -6.18 -0.73 -1.21
CA SER A 172 -5.65 -1.70 -2.16
C SER A 172 -4.33 -1.28 -2.77
N GLY A 173 -3.50 -2.25 -3.08
CA GLY A 173 -2.26 -2.06 -3.81
C GLY A 173 -1.12 -2.95 -3.32
N MET A 174 -1.10 -4.21 -3.73
CA MET A 174 0.05 -5.07 -3.43
C MET A 174 1.33 -4.51 -4.08
N CYS A 175 2.31 -4.13 -3.26
CA CYS A 175 3.56 -3.53 -3.71
C CYS A 175 4.38 -4.51 -4.56
N ARG A 176 4.87 -4.06 -5.74
CA ARG A 176 5.55 -4.90 -6.73
C ARG A 176 6.93 -4.43 -7.17
N ASP A 177 7.27 -3.18 -6.95
CA ASP A 177 8.59 -2.60 -7.27
C ASP A 177 8.86 -1.40 -6.35
N VAL A 178 9.50 -1.68 -5.21
CA VAL A 178 9.79 -0.68 -4.19
C VAL A 178 11.27 -0.56 -3.93
N THR A 179 11.80 0.65 -3.99
CA THR A 179 13.17 0.99 -3.61
C THR A 179 13.17 1.98 -2.45
N ILE A 180 13.74 1.57 -1.31
CA ILE A 180 13.93 2.39 -0.11
C ILE A 180 15.44 2.57 0.05
N GLU A 181 15.95 3.75 -0.28
CA GLU A 181 17.39 3.97 -0.46
C GLU A 181 17.90 5.22 0.25
N ASN A 182 19.02 5.07 0.98
CA ASN A 182 19.75 6.18 1.62
C ASN A 182 18.89 7.03 2.58
N ASN A 183 17.87 6.43 3.22
CA ASN A 183 17.08 7.13 4.21
C ASN A 183 17.65 6.99 5.61
N THR A 184 17.37 7.96 6.47
CA THR A 184 17.68 7.91 7.90
C THR A 184 16.38 7.70 8.69
N PHE A 185 16.37 6.69 9.58
CA PHE A 185 15.29 6.40 10.50
C PHE A 185 15.79 6.64 11.94
N ASP A 186 15.26 7.66 12.59
CA ASP A 186 15.63 8.01 13.96
C ASP A 186 14.41 8.17 14.85
N TYR A 187 14.40 7.48 15.99
CA TYR A 187 13.32 7.53 16.96
C TYR A 187 11.97 7.02 16.41
N CYS A 188 11.98 5.89 15.71
CA CYS A 188 10.76 5.20 15.34
C CYS A 188 10.21 4.39 16.52
N GLY A 189 8.95 4.62 16.88
CA GLY A 189 8.28 3.95 18.01
C GLY A 189 8.01 2.46 17.77
N GLN A 190 8.07 2.02 16.51
CA GLN A 190 7.97 0.63 16.07
C GLN A 190 9.10 0.30 15.08
N THR A 191 8.98 -0.85 14.40
CA THR A 191 9.86 -1.26 13.30
C THR A 191 9.92 -0.17 12.22
N PRO A 192 11.10 0.41 11.92
CA PRO A 192 11.23 1.49 10.94
C PRO A 192 10.68 1.16 9.55
N ILE A 193 11.03 -0.02 9.00
CA ILE A 193 10.47 -0.51 7.73
C ILE A 193 9.66 -1.78 8.01
N LEU A 194 8.35 -1.66 7.89
CA LEU A 194 7.39 -2.74 8.12
C LEU A 194 6.70 -3.13 6.81
N ILE A 195 6.89 -4.36 6.38
CA ILE A 195 6.23 -4.96 5.21
C ILE A 195 5.23 -5.97 5.74
N LYS A 196 3.94 -5.61 5.74
CA LYS A 196 2.91 -6.38 6.43
C LYS A 196 1.56 -6.27 5.73
N PRO A 197 1.30 -7.09 4.71
CA PRO A 197 -0.05 -7.23 4.17
C PRO A 197 -0.97 -7.86 5.24
N GLU A 198 -2.23 -7.43 5.30
CA GLU A 198 -3.22 -7.84 6.31
C GLU A 198 -3.99 -9.11 5.91
N ASN A 199 -3.40 -9.96 5.06
CA ASN A 199 -3.99 -11.25 4.69
C ASN A 199 -4.16 -12.17 5.90
N LYS A 200 -5.31 -12.83 5.99
CA LYS A 200 -5.66 -13.76 7.07
C LYS A 200 -4.99 -15.12 6.87
N VAL A 201 -4.96 -15.58 5.62
CA VAL A 201 -4.41 -16.88 5.22
C VAL A 201 -3.18 -16.66 4.35
N TYR A 202 -2.11 -17.38 4.63
CA TYR A 202 -0.94 -17.42 3.75
C TYR A 202 -1.15 -18.47 2.66
N ALA A 203 -1.17 -18.04 1.42
CA ALA A 203 -1.24 -18.90 0.22
C ALA A 203 -0.17 -18.53 -0.82
N GLY A 204 0.66 -17.53 -0.52
CA GLY A 204 1.72 -17.04 -1.38
C GLY A 204 2.16 -15.63 -1.00
N ALA A 205 3.15 -15.09 -1.71
CA ALA A 205 3.64 -13.74 -1.48
C ALA A 205 2.66 -12.70 -2.02
N VAL A 206 2.26 -11.75 -1.17
CA VAL A 206 1.44 -10.60 -1.55
C VAL A 206 2.33 -9.52 -2.17
N HIS A 207 3.39 -9.10 -1.47
CA HIS A 207 4.33 -8.10 -1.97
C HIS A 207 5.52 -8.76 -2.69
N ARG A 208 6.15 -8.01 -3.61
CA ARG A 208 7.30 -8.51 -4.41
C ARG A 208 8.32 -7.42 -4.71
N ASN A 209 9.56 -7.84 -4.96
CA ASN A 209 10.65 -7.01 -5.49
C ASN A 209 10.88 -5.72 -4.68
N ILE A 210 11.29 -5.87 -3.42
CA ILE A 210 11.54 -4.77 -2.50
C ILE A 210 13.04 -4.64 -2.24
N LYS A 211 13.60 -3.46 -2.49
CA LYS A 211 15.02 -3.12 -2.30
C LYS A 211 15.17 -2.14 -1.15
N ILE A 212 15.99 -2.49 -0.16
CA ILE A 212 16.29 -1.68 1.03
C ILE A 212 17.80 -1.49 1.09
N ILE A 213 18.30 -0.33 0.64
CA ILE A 213 19.71 -0.13 0.32
C ILE A 213 20.24 1.14 0.99
N GLY A 214 21.40 1.04 1.65
CA GLY A 214 22.15 2.20 2.16
C GLY A 214 21.45 3.00 3.27
N ASN A 215 20.38 2.46 3.89
CA ASN A 215 19.66 3.19 4.93
C ASN A 215 20.38 3.14 6.29
N THR A 216 20.18 4.18 7.09
CA THR A 216 20.71 4.28 8.45
C THR A 216 19.58 4.19 9.47
N PHE A 217 19.70 3.24 10.41
CA PHE A 217 18.73 3.01 11.49
C PHE A 217 19.38 3.35 12.83
N VAL A 218 18.91 4.41 13.50
CA VAL A 218 19.54 4.95 14.71
C VAL A 218 18.82 4.47 15.97
N ARG A 219 17.63 4.97 16.25
CA ARG A 219 16.81 4.63 17.43
C ARG A 219 15.47 4.09 16.99
N TYR A 220 15.11 2.87 17.42
CA TYR A 220 13.86 2.22 17.08
C TYR A 220 13.50 1.14 18.10
N LYS A 221 12.26 0.67 18.08
CA LYS A 221 11.81 -0.46 18.89
C LYS A 221 11.71 -1.74 18.02
N GLY A 222 12.19 -2.85 18.58
CA GLY A 222 12.10 -4.16 17.93
C GLY A 222 13.16 -4.40 16.86
N TYR A 223 12.73 -4.76 15.66
CA TYR A 223 13.59 -4.98 14.49
C TYR A 223 13.58 -3.73 13.60
N CYS A 224 14.67 -3.42 12.91
CA CYS A 224 14.68 -2.29 11.96
C CYS A 224 13.91 -2.60 10.68
N ILE A 225 13.91 -3.84 10.24
CA ILE A 225 13.14 -4.29 9.09
C ILE A 225 12.32 -5.53 9.52
N SER A 226 11.03 -5.53 9.22
CA SER A 226 10.19 -6.71 9.37
C SER A 226 9.40 -6.95 8.09
N ALA A 227 9.54 -8.14 7.51
CA ALA A 227 8.86 -8.54 6.28
C ALA A 227 7.99 -9.78 6.52
N LYS A 228 6.77 -9.75 5.98
CA LYS A 228 5.81 -10.85 6.01
C LYS A 228 5.22 -11.06 4.61
N ASN A 229 5.07 -12.31 4.19
CA ASN A 229 4.37 -12.72 2.97
C ASN A 229 4.89 -11.97 1.71
N THR A 230 6.21 -11.92 1.55
CA THR A 230 6.89 -11.13 0.52
C THR A 230 7.89 -12.00 -0.24
N ASP A 231 8.00 -11.80 -1.54
CA ASP A 231 8.97 -12.46 -2.41
C ASP A 231 9.95 -11.46 -3.03
N GLY A 232 11.25 -11.77 -3.00
CA GLY A 232 12.29 -10.90 -3.54
C GLY A 232 12.53 -9.65 -2.67
N VAL A 233 13.25 -9.81 -1.55
CA VAL A 233 13.70 -8.69 -0.70
C VAL A 233 15.22 -8.61 -0.73
N LEU A 234 15.75 -7.53 -1.33
CA LEU A 234 17.18 -7.23 -1.31
C LEU A 234 17.49 -6.24 -0.18
N ILE A 235 18.39 -6.62 0.72
CA ILE A 235 18.85 -5.77 1.82
C ILE A 235 20.36 -5.61 1.72
N LYS A 236 20.82 -4.39 1.42
CA LYS A 236 22.23 -4.16 1.08
C LYS A 236 22.76 -2.87 1.69
N ASN A 237 23.98 -2.91 2.22
CA ASN A 237 24.75 -1.73 2.68
C ASN A 237 24.00 -0.86 3.71
N ASN A 238 23.12 -1.43 4.53
CA ASN A 238 22.40 -0.68 5.56
C ASN A 238 23.20 -0.62 6.88
N ASN A 239 23.12 0.52 7.57
CA ASN A 239 23.74 0.71 8.87
C ASN A 239 22.73 0.49 10.00
N PHE A 240 22.97 -0.51 10.85
CA PHE A 240 22.05 -0.96 11.90
C PHE A 240 22.62 -0.72 13.30
N SER A 241 21.87 -0.06 14.20
CA SER A 241 22.25 0.13 15.60
C SER A 241 21.71 -0.93 16.57
N GLY A 242 20.93 -1.91 16.10
CA GLY A 242 20.28 -2.92 16.98
C GLY A 242 19.84 -4.17 16.24
N LYS A 243 18.68 -4.75 16.65
CA LYS A 243 18.10 -5.94 16.00
C LYS A 243 17.77 -5.65 14.54
N LYS A 244 18.35 -6.44 13.64
CA LYS A 244 18.37 -6.13 12.21
C LYS A 244 17.05 -6.46 11.52
N ILE A 245 16.69 -7.74 11.40
CA ILE A 245 15.63 -8.17 10.50
C ILE A 245 14.80 -9.27 11.12
N LYS A 246 13.50 -9.25 10.81
CA LYS A 246 12.56 -10.35 11.03
C LYS A 246 11.84 -10.65 9.73
N ALA A 247 11.85 -11.90 9.29
CA ALA A 247 11.12 -12.36 8.12
C ALA A 247 10.19 -13.52 8.48
N LYS A 248 8.98 -13.55 7.89
CA LYS A 248 8.02 -14.63 8.02
C LYS A 248 7.32 -14.88 6.69
N ASN A 249 7.31 -16.14 6.21
CA ASN A 249 6.70 -16.50 4.93
C ASN A 249 7.24 -15.64 3.77
N CYS A 250 8.53 -15.46 3.72
CA CYS A 250 9.21 -14.70 2.67
C CYS A 250 10.14 -15.62 1.90
N ASN A 251 10.19 -15.42 0.57
CA ASN A 251 11.09 -16.13 -0.32
C ASN A 251 12.11 -15.16 -0.92
N ASN A 252 13.23 -15.68 -1.43
CA ASN A 252 14.24 -14.91 -2.16
C ASN A 252 14.70 -13.64 -1.41
N ILE A 253 15.04 -13.80 -0.12
CA ILE A 253 15.66 -12.72 0.66
C ILE A 253 17.17 -12.79 0.41
N SER A 254 17.75 -11.74 -0.14
CA SER A 254 19.19 -11.57 -0.24
C SER A 254 19.70 -10.50 0.72
N TRP A 255 20.86 -10.78 1.28
CA TRP A 255 21.51 -9.95 2.29
C TRP A 255 22.97 -9.76 1.92
N GLU A 256 23.38 -8.50 1.71
CA GLU A 256 24.76 -8.13 1.34
C GLU A 256 25.29 -6.99 2.22
#